data_aa5222ce0c15235388a6546e3a751806
#
_entry.id   aa5222ce0c15235388a6546e3a751806
#
_cell.length_a   1.000
_cell.length_b   1.000
_cell.length_c   1.000
_cell.angle_alpha   90.00
_cell.angle_beta   90.00
_cell.angle_gamma   90.00
#
_symmetry.space_group_name_H-M   'P 1'
#
loop_
_entity.id
_entity.type
_entity.pdbx_description
1 polymer ?
#
loop_
_entity_poly.entity_id
_entity_poly.type
_entity_poly.pdbx_seq_one_letter_code
_entity_poly.pdbx_strand_id
1 'polypeptide(L)'
;QKTKGANSLYEKKYDEALSIARQQVEDGAQIIDVNMDDGVLDAQAEMTTFLNLIASEPEIARVPVMIDSSKWDVIVAGLKCLQGKSIVNSISLKEGEEKFLEHARTIRQYGAATVVMAFDEKGQADTYERKIEVCARAYQLLVEKVGFNPHDIIFDPNVLAVATGMDEHNNYAVDFIRATGWIRKNLPGAHVSGGVSNLSFSFRGNNYIREAMHAVFLYHAIREGMDMGIVNPATAVLYTDIPADILERIEDVVLNRRPDAAERLIETAEQLKAAAEQQKGNATDKQVAPLSWRNGTSVEERLKHALTKGIGDYLEEDLAEALKLYPKAVDIIEGPLMAGMNYVG
;
A
#
# COMPACT_ATOMS: atom_id res chain seq x y z
N GLN A 1 -32.36 11.01 -22.33
CA GLN A 1 -31.30 10.10 -22.90
C GLN A 1 -29.88 10.41 -22.41
N LYS A 2 -29.60 11.60 -21.87
CA LYS A 2 -28.26 11.94 -21.26
C LYS A 2 -28.02 11.32 -19.88
N THR A 3 -29.05 10.98 -19.14
CA THR A 3 -28.95 10.41 -17.79
C THR A 3 -28.55 8.94 -17.75
N LYS A 4 -28.92 8.15 -18.76
CA LYS A 4 -28.55 6.71 -18.77
C LYS A 4 -27.07 6.45 -19.05
N GLY A 5 -26.41 7.28 -19.85
CA GLY A 5 -25.01 7.13 -20.17
C GLY A 5 -24.07 7.58 -19.00
N ALA A 6 -24.46 8.61 -18.26
CA ALA A 6 -23.75 9.07 -17.08
C ALA A 6 -23.81 8.03 -15.95
N ASN A 7 -25.01 7.52 -15.63
CA ASN A 7 -25.18 6.49 -14.60
C ASN A 7 -24.37 5.22 -14.93
N SER A 8 -24.32 4.78 -16.18
CA SER A 8 -23.52 3.63 -16.59
C SER A 8 -22.00 3.83 -16.40
N LEU A 9 -21.50 5.05 -16.57
CA LEU A 9 -20.09 5.37 -16.33
C LEU A 9 -19.77 5.40 -14.84
N TYR A 10 -20.67 5.92 -13.99
CA TYR A 10 -20.52 5.91 -12.54
C TYR A 10 -20.58 4.49 -11.97
N GLU A 11 -21.56 3.70 -12.38
CA GLU A 11 -21.68 2.27 -11.99
C GLU A 11 -20.41 1.49 -12.33
N LYS A 12 -19.85 1.69 -13.53
CA LYS A 12 -18.61 1.04 -13.95
C LYS A 12 -17.41 1.45 -13.09
N LYS A 13 -17.31 2.70 -12.63
CA LYS A 13 -16.26 3.17 -11.76
C LYS A 13 -16.37 2.58 -10.35
N TYR A 14 -17.57 2.41 -9.81
CA TYR A 14 -17.77 1.75 -8.52
C TYR A 14 -17.44 0.25 -8.59
N ASP A 15 -17.82 -0.45 -9.65
CA ASP A 15 -17.47 -1.86 -9.86
C ASP A 15 -15.95 -2.05 -9.93
N GLU A 16 -15.25 -1.15 -10.62
CA GLU A 16 -13.79 -1.15 -10.68
C GLU A 16 -13.17 -0.89 -9.31
N ALA A 17 -13.66 0.09 -8.55
CA ALA A 17 -13.18 0.40 -7.21
C ALA A 17 -13.43 -0.76 -6.23
N LEU A 18 -14.58 -1.43 -6.31
CA LEU A 18 -14.86 -2.63 -5.53
C LEU A 18 -13.94 -3.79 -5.89
N SER A 19 -13.63 -3.97 -7.17
CA SER A 19 -12.67 -4.98 -7.64
C SER A 19 -11.27 -4.73 -7.07
N ILE A 20 -10.81 -3.48 -7.05
CA ILE A 20 -9.53 -3.08 -6.45
C ILE A 20 -9.53 -3.37 -4.94
N ALA A 21 -10.59 -2.99 -4.22
CA ALA A 21 -10.71 -3.25 -2.79
C ALA A 21 -10.69 -4.75 -2.47
N ARG A 22 -11.40 -5.55 -3.26
CA ARG A 22 -11.38 -7.03 -3.13
C ARG A 22 -9.99 -7.58 -3.34
N GLN A 23 -9.30 -7.15 -4.40
CA GLN A 23 -7.93 -7.58 -4.68
C GLN A 23 -6.97 -7.24 -3.54
N GLN A 24 -7.08 -6.04 -2.94
CA GLN A 24 -6.25 -5.67 -1.80
C GLN A 24 -6.47 -6.59 -0.59
N VAL A 25 -7.70 -6.98 -0.31
CA VAL A 25 -8.01 -7.95 0.76
C VAL A 25 -7.45 -9.34 0.44
N GLU A 26 -7.55 -9.79 -0.81
CA GLU A 26 -6.98 -11.06 -1.29
C GLU A 26 -5.45 -11.05 -1.19
N ASP A 27 -4.81 -9.93 -1.49
CA ASP A 27 -3.36 -9.71 -1.37
C ASP A 27 -2.88 -9.58 0.10
N GLY A 28 -3.79 -9.66 1.07
CA GLY A 28 -3.48 -9.72 2.48
C GLY A 28 -3.65 -8.40 3.25
N ALA A 29 -4.27 -7.38 2.68
CA ALA A 29 -4.61 -6.17 3.42
C ALA A 29 -5.52 -6.50 4.62
N GLN A 30 -5.14 -6.03 5.78
CA GLN A 30 -5.88 -6.25 7.04
C GLN A 30 -6.84 -5.09 7.34
N ILE A 31 -6.66 -3.96 6.68
CA ILE A 31 -7.48 -2.76 6.76
C ILE A 31 -7.52 -2.16 5.36
N ILE A 32 -8.69 -1.69 4.93
CA ILE A 32 -8.85 -0.95 3.68
C ILE A 32 -8.92 0.54 3.98
N ASP A 33 -8.02 1.30 3.37
CA ASP A 33 -8.05 2.77 3.37
C ASP A 33 -8.91 3.29 2.22
N VAL A 34 -9.89 4.13 2.52
CA VAL A 34 -10.82 4.71 1.55
C VAL A 34 -10.72 6.22 1.57
N ASN A 35 -10.24 6.79 0.46
CA ASN A 35 -10.13 8.22 0.23
C ASN A 35 -10.94 8.63 -1.01
N MET A 36 -11.81 9.63 -0.84
CA MET A 36 -12.65 10.19 -1.90
C MET A 36 -12.37 11.69 -2.12
N ASP A 37 -11.23 12.19 -1.66
CA ASP A 37 -10.83 13.59 -1.80
C ASP A 37 -10.37 13.89 -3.24
N ASP A 38 -11.35 14.01 -4.14
CA ASP A 38 -11.14 14.50 -5.50
C ASP A 38 -11.73 15.91 -5.63
N GLY A 39 -11.00 16.82 -6.27
CA GLY A 39 -11.42 18.21 -6.43
C GLY A 39 -12.67 18.40 -7.32
N VAL A 40 -13.11 17.38 -8.04
CA VAL A 40 -14.25 17.42 -8.98
C VAL A 40 -15.49 16.74 -8.43
N LEU A 41 -15.34 15.83 -7.44
CA LEU A 41 -16.44 15.03 -6.91
C LEU A 41 -17.01 15.63 -5.62
N ASP A 42 -18.29 15.34 -5.34
CA ASP A 42 -18.87 15.50 -4.01
C ASP A 42 -18.35 14.37 -3.11
N ALA A 43 -17.22 14.62 -2.45
CA ALA A 43 -16.52 13.62 -1.65
C ALA A 43 -17.39 13.03 -0.54
N GLN A 44 -18.32 13.81 0.04
CA GLN A 44 -19.22 13.34 1.08
C GLN A 44 -20.23 12.33 0.52
N ALA A 45 -20.84 12.62 -0.64
CA ALA A 45 -21.76 11.71 -1.30
C ALA A 45 -21.05 10.46 -1.83
N GLU A 46 -19.86 10.61 -2.39
CA GLU A 46 -19.06 9.49 -2.89
C GLU A 46 -18.59 8.55 -1.76
N MET A 47 -18.13 9.09 -0.64
CA MET A 47 -17.76 8.30 0.53
C MET A 47 -18.95 7.49 1.04
N THR A 48 -20.11 8.12 1.18
CA THR A 48 -21.35 7.46 1.63
C THR A 48 -21.75 6.33 0.69
N THR A 49 -21.76 6.59 -0.61
CA THR A 49 -22.15 5.60 -1.63
C THR A 49 -21.19 4.42 -1.63
N PHE A 50 -19.90 4.67 -1.67
CA PHE A 50 -18.90 3.60 -1.74
C PHE A 50 -18.85 2.73 -0.48
N LEU A 51 -18.94 3.33 0.70
CA LEU A 51 -18.98 2.58 1.96
C LEU A 51 -20.24 1.71 2.08
N ASN A 52 -21.39 2.18 1.60
CA ASN A 52 -22.61 1.39 1.56
C ASN A 52 -22.50 0.22 0.56
N LEU A 53 -21.79 0.40 -0.57
CA LEU A 53 -21.50 -0.68 -1.50
C LEU A 53 -20.56 -1.73 -0.87
N ILE A 54 -19.50 -1.30 -0.19
CA ILE A 54 -18.60 -2.20 0.55
C ILE A 54 -19.37 -3.04 1.58
N ALA A 55 -20.34 -2.45 2.28
CA ALA A 55 -21.14 -3.15 3.29
C ALA A 55 -21.93 -4.33 2.71
N SER A 56 -22.25 -4.33 1.43
CA SER A 56 -22.92 -5.42 0.72
C SER A 56 -21.97 -6.47 0.12
N GLU A 57 -20.64 -6.27 0.25
CA GLU A 57 -19.59 -7.14 -0.29
C GLU A 57 -18.88 -7.90 0.85
N PRO A 58 -19.30 -9.12 1.23
CA PRO A 58 -18.76 -9.82 2.39
C PRO A 58 -17.25 -10.07 2.33
N GLU A 59 -16.69 -10.23 1.13
CA GLU A 59 -15.27 -10.44 0.90
C GLU A 59 -14.42 -9.21 1.27
N ILE A 60 -14.98 -8.02 1.14
CA ILE A 60 -14.33 -6.76 1.50
C ILE A 60 -14.71 -6.38 2.94
N ALA A 61 -15.98 -6.49 3.29
CA ALA A 61 -16.52 -6.06 4.59
C ALA A 61 -15.98 -6.86 5.80
N ARG A 62 -15.29 -7.96 5.56
CA ARG A 62 -14.64 -8.77 6.61
C ARG A 62 -13.43 -8.07 7.27
N VAL A 63 -12.89 -7.04 6.66
CA VAL A 63 -11.80 -6.23 7.23
C VAL A 63 -12.30 -4.84 7.65
N PRO A 64 -11.69 -4.20 8.66
CA PRO A 64 -11.99 -2.83 9.03
C PRO A 64 -11.74 -1.86 7.89
N VAL A 65 -12.50 -0.77 7.87
CA VAL A 65 -12.30 0.35 6.94
C VAL A 65 -11.68 1.53 7.68
N MET A 66 -10.66 2.11 7.07
CA MET A 66 -10.08 3.39 7.46
C MET A 66 -10.68 4.48 6.55
N ILE A 67 -11.35 5.44 7.15
CA ILE A 67 -11.90 6.60 6.43
C ILE A 67 -10.82 7.65 6.35
N ASP A 68 -10.34 7.93 5.15
CA ASP A 68 -9.30 8.93 4.89
C ASP A 68 -9.87 10.14 4.16
N SER A 69 -9.80 11.29 4.80
CA SER A 69 -10.17 12.56 4.19
C SER A 69 -9.52 13.75 4.90
N SER A 70 -9.20 14.77 4.13
CA SER A 70 -8.79 16.09 4.64
C SER A 70 -9.98 16.93 5.11
N LYS A 71 -11.22 16.49 4.86
CA LYS A 71 -12.45 17.21 5.16
C LYS A 71 -13.22 16.50 6.28
N TRP A 72 -13.47 17.21 7.35
CA TRP A 72 -14.13 16.64 8.53
C TRP A 72 -15.56 16.14 8.26
N ASP A 73 -16.33 16.86 7.45
CA ASP A 73 -17.68 16.46 7.06
C ASP A 73 -17.71 15.13 6.27
N VAL A 74 -16.69 14.86 5.47
CA VAL A 74 -16.52 13.58 4.76
C VAL A 74 -16.23 12.46 5.76
N ILE A 75 -15.37 12.70 6.75
CA ILE A 75 -15.09 11.73 7.83
C ILE A 75 -16.37 11.38 8.58
N VAL A 76 -17.14 12.38 8.98
CA VAL A 76 -18.42 12.16 9.72
C VAL A 76 -19.43 11.39 8.86
N ALA A 77 -19.53 11.72 7.56
CA ALA A 77 -20.40 10.97 6.64
C ALA A 77 -19.99 9.50 6.55
N GLY A 78 -18.70 9.22 6.47
CA GLY A 78 -18.16 7.86 6.47
C GLY A 78 -18.42 7.11 7.79
N LEU A 79 -18.22 7.74 8.93
CA LEU A 79 -18.48 7.15 10.24
C LEU A 79 -19.94 6.67 10.40
N LYS A 80 -20.89 7.40 9.80
CA LYS A 80 -22.32 7.03 9.83
C LYS A 80 -22.65 5.77 9.02
N CYS A 81 -21.78 5.39 8.07
CA CYS A 81 -22.00 4.24 7.18
C CYS A 81 -21.41 2.94 7.72
N LEU A 82 -20.46 3.01 8.64
CA LEU A 82 -19.68 1.84 9.05
C LEU A 82 -20.24 1.18 10.31
N GLN A 83 -20.12 -0.14 10.33
CA GLN A 83 -20.41 -1.00 11.47
C GLN A 83 -19.12 -1.57 12.06
N GLY A 84 -19.11 -1.86 13.35
CA GLY A 84 -17.92 -2.39 14.05
C GLY A 84 -16.84 -1.34 14.25
N LYS A 85 -15.61 -1.79 14.47
CA LYS A 85 -14.46 -0.92 14.69
C LYS A 85 -13.95 -0.38 13.34
N SER A 86 -14.11 0.90 13.12
CA SER A 86 -13.51 1.65 12.01
C SER A 86 -12.35 2.50 12.51
N ILE A 87 -11.61 3.09 11.57
CA ILE A 87 -10.47 3.96 11.85
C ILE A 87 -10.67 5.26 11.09
N VAL A 88 -10.37 6.38 11.73
CA VAL A 88 -10.35 7.70 11.10
C VAL A 88 -8.91 8.08 10.77
N ASN A 89 -8.65 8.48 9.55
CA ASN A 89 -7.39 9.04 9.09
C ASN A 89 -7.67 10.46 8.54
N SER A 90 -7.38 11.50 9.23
CA SER A 90 -6.70 11.62 10.52
C SER A 90 -7.17 12.86 11.27
N ILE A 91 -6.77 12.99 12.51
CA ILE A 91 -6.88 14.25 13.26
C ILE A 91 -5.48 14.74 13.65
N SER A 92 -5.37 16.02 13.95
CA SER A 92 -4.13 16.63 14.41
C SER A 92 -4.37 17.93 15.18
N LEU A 93 -3.32 18.41 15.85
CA LEU A 93 -3.33 19.70 16.53
C LEU A 93 -3.08 20.90 15.59
N LYS A 94 -3.09 20.69 14.29
CA LYS A 94 -2.83 21.74 13.30
C LYS A 94 -3.71 22.97 13.44
N GLU A 95 -4.99 22.78 13.73
CA GLU A 95 -5.99 23.84 13.89
C GLU A 95 -6.26 24.20 15.36
N GLY A 96 -5.38 23.75 16.27
CA GLY A 96 -5.47 24.02 17.69
C GLY A 96 -6.15 22.91 18.51
N GLU A 97 -6.03 23.06 19.81
CA GLU A 97 -6.48 22.07 20.80
C GLU A 97 -7.99 21.89 20.81
N GLU A 98 -8.74 22.98 20.74
CA GLU A 98 -10.21 22.96 20.86
C GLU A 98 -10.84 22.09 19.75
N LYS A 99 -10.42 22.32 18.51
CA LYS A 99 -10.90 21.57 17.35
C LYS A 99 -10.47 20.11 17.38
N PHE A 100 -9.23 19.86 17.79
CA PHE A 100 -8.72 18.52 18.00
C PHE A 100 -9.55 17.72 19.00
N LEU A 101 -9.89 18.31 20.14
CA LEU A 101 -10.72 17.69 21.17
C LEU A 101 -12.17 17.46 20.70
N GLU A 102 -12.74 18.40 19.95
CA GLU A 102 -14.07 18.27 19.35
C GLU A 102 -14.14 17.06 18.41
N HIS A 103 -13.19 16.98 17.48
CA HIS A 103 -13.09 15.86 16.54
C HIS A 103 -12.87 14.52 17.27
N ALA A 104 -12.00 14.49 18.25
CA ALA A 104 -11.72 13.29 19.03
C ALA A 104 -12.96 12.80 19.80
N ARG A 105 -13.75 13.70 20.39
CA ARG A 105 -15.01 13.34 21.08
C ARG A 105 -16.00 12.70 20.10
N THR A 106 -16.13 13.26 18.92
CA THR A 106 -17.03 12.71 17.89
C THR A 106 -16.58 11.31 17.48
N ILE A 107 -15.29 11.11 17.20
CA ILE A 107 -14.73 9.80 16.84
C ILE A 107 -15.00 8.78 17.95
N ARG A 108 -14.76 9.17 19.20
CA ARG A 108 -15.03 8.31 20.36
C ARG A 108 -16.51 7.92 20.46
N GLN A 109 -17.42 8.83 20.18
CA GLN A 109 -18.87 8.55 20.19
C GLN A 109 -19.27 7.49 19.15
N TYR A 110 -18.61 7.46 18.00
CA TYR A 110 -18.81 6.43 16.99
C TYR A 110 -18.06 5.12 17.31
N GLY A 111 -17.25 5.08 18.35
CA GLY A 111 -16.48 3.89 18.73
C GLY A 111 -15.30 3.58 17.81
N ALA A 112 -14.87 4.54 16.99
CA ALA A 112 -13.76 4.37 16.06
C ALA A 112 -12.40 4.59 16.73
N ALA A 113 -11.37 3.95 16.19
CA ALA A 113 -9.98 4.32 16.41
C ALA A 113 -9.59 5.51 15.51
N THR A 114 -8.48 6.16 15.79
CA THR A 114 -8.03 7.30 14.98
C THR A 114 -6.53 7.32 14.78
N VAL A 115 -6.14 7.68 13.57
CA VAL A 115 -4.78 8.12 13.27
C VAL A 115 -4.63 9.56 13.74
N VAL A 116 -3.56 9.82 14.47
CA VAL A 116 -3.17 11.14 14.98
C VAL A 116 -1.85 11.50 14.31
N MET A 117 -1.91 12.48 13.41
CA MET A 117 -0.71 13.00 12.74
C MET A 117 0.11 13.86 13.70
N ALA A 118 1.41 13.73 13.63
CA ALA A 118 2.36 14.59 14.36
C ALA A 118 2.44 15.98 13.69
N PHE A 119 1.40 16.76 13.91
CA PHE A 119 1.18 18.08 13.33
C PHE A 119 0.55 18.98 14.40
N ASP A 120 1.09 20.14 14.61
CA ASP A 120 0.53 21.13 15.53
C ASP A 120 0.40 22.53 14.89
N GLU A 121 0.13 23.53 15.68
CA GLU A 121 -0.04 24.91 15.25
C GLU A 121 1.21 25.50 14.59
N LYS A 122 2.40 24.92 14.89
CA LYS A 122 3.70 25.30 14.29
C LYS A 122 3.97 24.57 12.96
N GLY A 123 3.14 23.60 12.60
CA GLY A 123 3.28 22.81 11.38
C GLY A 123 3.61 21.34 11.62
N GLN A 124 4.02 20.68 10.53
CA GLN A 124 4.37 19.27 10.53
C GLN A 124 5.66 19.02 11.33
N ALA A 125 5.62 18.03 12.22
CA ALA A 125 6.81 17.59 12.94
C ALA A 125 7.72 16.79 12.01
N ASP A 126 8.92 17.29 11.78
CA ASP A 126 9.94 16.70 10.91
C ASP A 126 11.13 16.12 11.68
N THR A 127 11.50 16.69 12.81
CA THR A 127 12.57 16.19 13.69
C THR A 127 12.07 15.22 14.75
N TYR A 128 12.96 14.39 15.27
CA TYR A 128 12.67 13.48 16.38
C TYR A 128 12.02 14.21 17.56
N GLU A 129 12.61 15.30 17.99
CA GLU A 129 12.15 16.09 19.15
C GLU A 129 10.73 16.61 18.94
N ARG A 130 10.45 17.14 17.75
CA ARG A 130 9.12 17.64 17.41
C ARG A 130 8.10 16.52 17.33
N LYS A 131 8.45 15.37 16.78
CA LYS A 131 7.56 14.22 16.69
C LYS A 131 7.12 13.74 18.06
N ILE A 132 8.06 13.58 18.99
CA ILE A 132 7.73 13.12 20.35
C ILE A 132 6.99 14.19 21.16
N GLU A 133 7.31 15.47 21.00
CA GLU A 133 6.61 16.59 21.67
C GLU A 133 5.13 16.59 21.26
N VAL A 134 4.83 16.57 19.96
CA VAL A 134 3.46 16.62 19.44
C VAL A 134 2.67 15.37 19.81
N CYS A 135 3.27 14.18 19.67
CA CYS A 135 2.61 12.93 20.03
C CYS A 135 2.34 12.83 21.53
N ALA A 136 3.25 13.26 22.40
CA ALA A 136 3.03 13.28 23.84
C ALA A 136 1.90 14.21 24.24
N ARG A 137 1.87 15.42 23.68
CA ARG A 137 0.78 16.39 23.91
C ARG A 137 -0.57 15.84 23.45
N ALA A 138 -0.64 15.30 22.25
CA ALA A 138 -1.86 14.72 21.72
C ALA A 138 -2.35 13.53 22.54
N TYR A 139 -1.46 12.65 22.98
CA TYR A 139 -1.79 11.52 23.84
C TYR A 139 -2.40 11.97 25.17
N GLN A 140 -1.78 12.93 25.83
CA GLN A 140 -2.29 13.48 27.09
C GLN A 140 -3.69 14.07 26.93
N LEU A 141 -3.91 14.87 25.89
CA LEU A 141 -5.20 15.47 25.61
C LEU A 141 -6.29 14.41 25.34
N LEU A 142 -5.97 13.40 24.54
CA LEU A 142 -6.93 12.33 24.20
C LEU A 142 -7.31 11.49 25.41
N VAL A 143 -6.34 11.07 26.19
CA VAL A 143 -6.56 10.20 27.35
C VAL A 143 -7.20 10.95 28.51
N GLU A 144 -6.66 12.11 28.88
CA GLU A 144 -7.09 12.84 30.07
C GLU A 144 -8.35 13.69 29.83
N LYS A 145 -8.44 14.40 28.69
CA LYS A 145 -9.55 15.32 28.44
C LYS A 145 -10.72 14.68 27.68
N VAL A 146 -10.47 13.72 26.82
CA VAL A 146 -11.51 13.05 26.03
C VAL A 146 -11.90 11.70 26.63
N GLY A 147 -11.02 11.08 27.39
CA GLY A 147 -11.18 9.70 27.86
C GLY A 147 -11.12 8.70 26.73
N PHE A 148 -10.26 8.98 25.73
CA PHE A 148 -10.02 8.08 24.60
C PHE A 148 -9.28 6.84 25.09
N ASN A 149 -9.67 5.67 24.59
CA ASN A 149 -8.93 4.45 24.90
C ASN A 149 -7.54 4.52 24.23
N PRO A 150 -6.44 4.39 24.98
CA PRO A 150 -5.09 4.41 24.38
C PRO A 150 -4.89 3.42 23.24
N HIS A 151 -5.54 2.25 23.28
CA HIS A 151 -5.47 1.25 22.21
C HIS A 151 -6.19 1.64 20.91
N ASP A 152 -6.98 2.69 20.94
CA ASP A 152 -7.65 3.27 19.78
C ASP A 152 -6.87 4.46 19.18
N ILE A 153 -5.69 4.79 19.73
CA ILE A 153 -4.81 5.86 19.26
C ILE A 153 -3.70 5.26 18.38
N ILE A 154 -3.60 5.76 17.16
CA ILE A 154 -2.60 5.33 16.18
C ILE A 154 -1.81 6.58 15.78
N PHE A 155 -0.59 6.73 16.26
CA PHE A 155 0.25 7.85 15.88
C PHE A 155 0.86 7.63 14.49
N ASP A 156 0.80 8.67 13.67
CA ASP A 156 1.61 8.80 12.44
C ASP A 156 2.60 9.95 12.64
N PRO A 157 3.85 9.63 13.01
CA PRO A 157 4.87 10.65 13.23
C PRO A 157 5.48 11.20 11.94
N ASN A 158 4.80 11.09 10.83
CA ASN A 158 5.12 11.58 9.49
C ASN A 158 6.30 10.85 8.83
N VAL A 159 6.01 10.00 7.86
CA VAL A 159 7.01 9.46 6.94
C VAL A 159 7.31 10.51 5.88
N LEU A 160 8.51 11.01 5.86
CA LEU A 160 8.97 12.06 4.96
C LEU A 160 10.01 11.52 3.97
N ALA A 161 10.09 12.15 2.80
CA ALA A 161 10.99 11.73 1.74
C ALA A 161 12.46 11.94 2.11
N VAL A 162 13.28 10.93 1.87
CA VAL A 162 14.74 10.99 1.99
C VAL A 162 15.41 11.06 0.60
N ALA A 163 16.69 11.31 0.56
CA ALA A 163 17.48 11.44 -0.68
C ALA A 163 16.90 12.48 -1.67
N THR A 164 16.48 13.61 -1.15
CA THR A 164 15.88 14.72 -1.93
C THR A 164 16.89 15.69 -2.50
N GLY A 165 18.17 15.54 -2.12
CA GLY A 165 19.23 16.51 -2.42
C GLY A 165 19.40 17.60 -1.35
N MET A 166 18.58 17.59 -0.30
CA MET A 166 18.67 18.50 0.84
C MET A 166 19.19 17.76 2.07
N ASP A 167 20.29 18.22 2.66
CA ASP A 167 20.96 17.55 3.77
C ASP A 167 20.06 17.39 5.00
N GLU A 168 19.21 18.37 5.27
CA GLU A 168 18.25 18.38 6.36
C GLU A 168 17.22 17.25 6.28
N HIS A 169 16.97 16.70 5.07
CA HIS A 169 16.05 15.58 4.88
C HIS A 169 16.70 14.19 5.13
N ASN A 170 18.02 14.15 5.21
CA ASN A 170 18.72 12.87 5.30
C ASN A 170 18.41 12.09 6.56
N ASN A 171 18.00 12.76 7.63
CA ASN A 171 17.69 12.12 8.91
C ASN A 171 16.20 11.78 9.13
N TYR A 172 15.34 12.08 8.19
CA TYR A 172 13.89 11.94 8.37
C TYR A 172 13.43 10.52 8.68
N ALA A 173 14.01 9.52 8.04
CA ALA A 173 13.67 8.12 8.32
C ALA A 173 14.18 7.67 9.71
N VAL A 174 15.37 8.09 10.08
CA VAL A 174 15.95 7.82 11.42
C VAL A 174 15.09 8.45 12.51
N ASP A 175 14.65 9.68 12.31
CA ASP A 175 13.81 10.40 13.28
C ASP A 175 12.46 9.73 13.44
N PHE A 176 11.85 9.24 12.36
CA PHE A 176 10.62 8.45 12.43
C PHE A 176 10.81 7.15 13.23
N ILE A 177 11.86 6.40 12.92
CA ILE A 177 12.18 5.13 13.59
C ILE A 177 12.42 5.34 15.08
N ARG A 178 13.22 6.36 15.44
CA ARG A 178 13.47 6.71 16.83
C ARG A 178 12.20 7.18 17.56
N ALA A 179 11.40 8.01 16.91
CA ALA A 179 10.12 8.47 17.46
C ALA A 179 9.16 7.30 17.69
N THR A 180 9.12 6.32 16.79
CA THR A 180 8.35 5.09 16.96
C THR A 180 8.71 4.37 18.23
N GLY A 181 9.99 4.12 18.47
CA GLY A 181 10.48 3.48 19.71
C GLY A 181 10.14 4.26 20.96
N TRP A 182 10.26 5.57 20.91
CA TRP A 182 9.88 6.43 22.03
C TRP A 182 8.38 6.38 22.34
N ILE A 183 7.52 6.46 21.31
CA ILE A 183 6.05 6.40 21.45
C ILE A 183 5.65 5.07 22.10
N ARG A 184 6.15 3.97 21.59
CA ARG A 184 5.83 2.63 22.12
C ARG A 184 6.23 2.44 23.57
N LYS A 185 7.32 3.06 23.98
CA LYS A 185 7.83 3.00 25.36
C LYS A 185 7.09 3.96 26.31
N ASN A 186 6.78 5.17 25.87
CA ASN A 186 6.33 6.26 26.76
C ASN A 186 4.85 6.57 26.67
N LEU A 187 4.15 6.12 25.62
CA LEU A 187 2.71 6.32 25.41
C LEU A 187 1.99 4.95 25.40
N PRO A 188 1.73 4.35 26.57
CA PRO A 188 1.25 2.98 26.67
C PRO A 188 -0.08 2.77 25.94
N GLY A 189 -0.18 1.69 25.19
CA GLY A 189 -1.36 1.30 24.42
C GLY A 189 -1.44 1.90 23.03
N ALA A 190 -0.76 3.01 22.76
CA ALA A 190 -0.77 3.64 21.45
C ALA A 190 -0.02 2.80 20.39
N HIS A 191 -0.57 2.81 19.18
CA HIS A 191 0.00 2.19 17.99
C HIS A 191 0.79 3.21 17.18
N VAL A 192 1.60 2.74 16.24
CA VAL A 192 2.33 3.59 15.29
C VAL A 192 2.11 3.10 13.87
N SER A 193 1.73 4.02 12.99
CA SER A 193 1.53 3.81 11.56
C SER A 193 2.26 4.86 10.74
N GLY A 194 2.23 4.72 9.44
CA GLY A 194 2.74 5.72 8.49
C GLY A 194 2.45 5.36 7.04
N GLY A 195 2.39 6.38 6.21
CA GLY A 195 2.30 6.26 4.75
C GLY A 195 3.68 5.95 4.16
N VAL A 196 4.04 4.68 4.08
CA VAL A 196 5.41 4.20 3.78
C VAL A 196 5.91 4.67 2.43
N SER A 197 5.04 4.79 1.42
CA SER A 197 5.43 5.21 0.07
C SER A 197 5.99 6.64 -0.01
N ASN A 198 5.71 7.49 0.97
CA ASN A 198 6.25 8.86 1.02
C ASN A 198 7.77 8.87 1.15
N LEU A 199 8.36 7.88 1.82
CA LEU A 199 9.80 7.76 2.03
C LEU A 199 10.60 7.84 0.74
N SER A 200 10.11 7.18 -0.30
CA SER A 200 10.81 6.96 -1.57
C SER A 200 10.38 7.91 -2.70
N PHE A 201 9.78 9.03 -2.36
CA PHE A 201 9.24 9.98 -3.34
C PHE A 201 10.30 10.45 -4.36
N SER A 202 11.54 10.61 -3.91
CA SER A 202 12.69 10.99 -4.75
C SER A 202 13.04 9.97 -5.84
N PHE A 203 12.59 8.72 -5.69
CA PHE A 203 12.84 7.62 -6.61
C PHE A 203 11.61 7.25 -7.46
N ARG A 204 10.68 8.18 -7.66
CA ARG A 204 9.55 7.96 -8.58
C ARG A 204 10.05 7.54 -9.95
N GLY A 205 9.41 6.50 -10.51
CA GLY A 205 9.81 5.89 -11.78
C GLY A 205 10.78 4.72 -11.66
N ASN A 206 11.29 4.41 -10.46
CA ASN A 206 12.05 3.20 -10.18
C ASN A 206 11.36 2.36 -9.11
N ASN A 207 10.40 1.53 -9.53
CA ASN A 207 9.56 0.77 -8.60
C ASN A 207 10.37 -0.19 -7.72
N TYR A 208 11.38 -0.85 -8.29
CA TYR A 208 12.20 -1.80 -7.53
C TYR A 208 12.93 -1.12 -6.37
N ILE A 209 13.62 -0.01 -6.63
CA ILE A 209 14.32 0.75 -5.57
C ILE A 209 13.33 1.26 -4.53
N ARG A 210 12.18 1.75 -4.95
CA ARG A 210 11.13 2.21 -4.02
C ARG A 210 10.65 1.09 -3.11
N GLU A 211 10.31 -0.06 -3.66
CA GLU A 211 9.85 -1.22 -2.89
C GLU A 211 10.94 -1.74 -1.95
N ALA A 212 12.19 -1.78 -2.39
CA ALA A 212 13.33 -2.15 -1.56
C ALA A 212 13.55 -1.15 -0.41
N MET A 213 13.41 0.16 -0.66
CA MET A 213 13.45 1.18 0.39
C MET A 213 12.33 0.99 1.42
N HIS A 214 11.12 0.66 0.96
CA HIS A 214 9.99 0.39 1.86
C HIS A 214 10.26 -0.83 2.74
N ALA A 215 10.80 -1.91 2.15
CA ALA A 215 11.14 -3.13 2.88
C ALA A 215 12.21 -2.87 3.96
N VAL A 216 13.26 -2.11 3.64
CA VAL A 216 14.32 -1.74 4.59
C VAL A 216 13.78 -0.85 5.71
N PHE A 217 13.01 0.17 5.36
CA PHE A 217 12.39 1.06 6.33
C PHE A 217 11.48 0.30 7.30
N LEU A 218 10.59 -0.53 6.78
CA LEU A 218 9.68 -1.36 7.59
C LEU A 218 10.44 -2.32 8.49
N TYR A 219 11.51 -2.95 8.00
CA TYR A 219 12.34 -3.83 8.80
C TYR A 219 12.83 -3.13 10.08
N HIS A 220 13.37 -1.92 9.96
CA HIS A 220 13.87 -1.16 11.10
C HIS A 220 12.77 -0.56 11.97
N ALA A 221 11.70 -0.02 11.34
CA ALA A 221 10.59 0.60 12.07
C ALA A 221 9.77 -0.42 12.86
N ILE A 222 9.55 -1.62 12.32
CA ILE A 222 8.84 -2.70 13.01
C ILE A 222 9.64 -3.18 14.23
N ARG A 223 10.94 -3.26 14.14
CA ARG A 223 11.81 -3.61 15.27
C ARG A 223 11.73 -2.60 16.42
N GLU A 224 11.46 -1.34 16.12
CA GLU A 224 11.23 -0.28 17.11
C GLU A 224 9.76 -0.21 17.58
N GLY A 225 8.86 -1.03 17.01
CA GLY A 225 7.49 -1.17 17.46
C GLY A 225 6.42 -0.58 16.55
N MET A 226 6.75 -0.19 15.31
CA MET A 226 5.73 0.11 14.31
C MET A 226 4.90 -1.14 14.06
N ASP A 227 3.61 -1.05 14.20
CA ASP A 227 2.69 -2.19 14.14
C ASP A 227 1.57 -2.04 13.11
N MET A 228 1.53 -0.90 12.43
CA MET A 228 0.63 -0.62 11.32
C MET A 228 1.38 0.12 10.21
N GLY A 229 0.87 0.08 9.00
CA GLY A 229 1.43 0.83 7.87
C GLY A 229 0.46 0.90 6.70
N ILE A 230 0.46 2.04 6.01
CA ILE A 230 -0.25 2.19 4.74
C ILE A 230 0.73 1.84 3.64
N VAL A 231 0.52 0.70 3.01
CA VAL A 231 1.41 0.09 2.01
C VAL A 231 0.60 -0.50 0.86
N ASN A 232 1.27 -0.75 -0.26
CA ASN A 232 0.68 -1.59 -1.30
C ASN A 232 0.82 -3.07 -0.89
N PRO A 233 -0.27 -3.80 -0.63
CA PRO A 233 -0.21 -5.20 -0.19
C PRO A 233 0.36 -6.15 -1.25
N ALA A 234 0.30 -5.77 -2.53
CA ALA A 234 0.89 -6.54 -3.64
C ALA A 234 2.41 -6.40 -3.78
N THR A 235 3.07 -5.65 -2.89
CA THR A 235 4.53 -5.49 -2.93
C THR A 235 5.24 -6.81 -2.65
N ALA A 236 6.10 -7.23 -3.58
CA ALA A 236 6.77 -8.52 -3.56
C ALA A 236 8.20 -8.49 -3.01
N VAL A 237 8.79 -7.32 -2.79
CA VAL A 237 10.19 -7.20 -2.34
C VAL A 237 10.27 -7.41 -0.83
N LEU A 238 10.98 -8.47 -0.42
CA LEU A 238 11.29 -8.73 0.99
C LEU A 238 12.71 -8.24 1.32
N TYR A 239 12.91 -7.82 2.56
CA TYR A 239 14.23 -7.37 3.04
C TYR A 239 15.34 -8.40 2.77
N THR A 240 15.04 -9.69 2.99
CA THR A 240 15.99 -10.81 2.80
C THR A 240 16.33 -11.08 1.34
N ASP A 241 15.52 -10.63 0.40
CA ASP A 241 15.67 -10.89 -1.03
C ASP A 241 16.45 -9.80 -1.75
N ILE A 242 16.77 -8.70 -1.04
CA ILE A 242 17.51 -7.58 -1.61
C ILE A 242 18.98 -7.98 -1.72
N PRO A 243 19.62 -7.89 -2.91
CA PRO A 243 21.04 -8.13 -3.07
C PRO A 243 21.89 -7.29 -2.12
N ALA A 244 22.94 -7.88 -1.56
CA ALA A 244 23.71 -7.28 -0.46
C ALA A 244 24.28 -5.90 -0.77
N ASP A 245 24.73 -5.66 -2.00
CA ASP A 245 25.27 -4.38 -2.46
C ASP A 245 24.19 -3.29 -2.56
N ILE A 246 22.99 -3.64 -3.00
CA ILE A 246 21.82 -2.75 -3.05
C ILE A 246 21.31 -2.50 -1.65
N LEU A 247 21.22 -3.54 -0.82
CA LEU A 247 20.78 -3.45 0.57
C LEU A 247 21.66 -2.49 1.37
N GLU A 248 22.99 -2.59 1.26
CA GLU A 248 23.92 -1.68 1.91
C GLU A 248 23.66 -0.23 1.53
N ARG A 249 23.48 0.06 0.24
CA ARG A 249 23.23 1.41 -0.25
C ARG A 249 21.88 1.99 0.21
N ILE A 250 20.85 1.16 0.27
CA ILE A 250 19.55 1.55 0.78
C ILE A 250 19.59 1.78 2.29
N GLU A 251 20.26 0.91 3.05
CA GLU A 251 20.43 1.11 4.48
C GLU A 251 21.25 2.37 4.81
N ASP A 252 22.26 2.68 4.01
CA ASP A 252 23.03 3.91 4.16
C ASP A 252 22.12 5.15 4.03
N VAL A 253 21.14 5.12 3.12
CA VAL A 253 20.15 6.20 2.95
C VAL A 253 19.14 6.21 4.09
N VAL A 254 18.49 5.09 4.37
CA VAL A 254 17.42 5.01 5.37
C VAL A 254 17.94 5.31 6.78
N LEU A 255 19.13 4.83 7.12
CA LEU A 255 19.74 5.01 8.41
C LEU A 255 20.71 6.22 8.46
N ASN A 256 20.85 6.96 7.40
CA ASN A 256 21.73 8.12 7.30
C ASN A 256 23.16 7.82 7.79
N ARG A 257 23.76 6.74 7.28
CA ARG A 257 25.04 6.22 7.76
C ARG A 257 26.25 6.94 7.16
N ARG A 258 26.07 7.64 6.03
CA ARG A 258 27.16 8.34 5.34
C ARG A 258 26.65 9.53 4.51
N PRO A 259 27.46 10.59 4.34
CA PRO A 259 27.04 11.82 3.67
C PRO A 259 26.68 11.64 2.18
N ASP A 260 27.35 10.74 1.46
CA ASP A 260 27.16 10.47 0.04
C ASP A 260 26.13 9.34 -0.25
N ALA A 261 25.36 8.96 0.76
CA ALA A 261 24.42 7.82 0.65
C ALA A 261 23.38 8.04 -0.47
N ALA A 262 22.82 9.24 -0.55
CA ALA A 262 21.81 9.59 -1.56
C ALA A 262 22.37 9.50 -2.98
N GLU A 263 23.55 10.06 -3.22
CA GLU A 263 24.21 10.03 -4.54
C GLU A 263 24.50 8.59 -4.98
N ARG A 264 25.04 7.78 -4.09
CA ARG A 264 25.34 6.36 -4.36
C ARG A 264 24.08 5.56 -4.72
N LEU A 265 22.96 5.83 -4.06
CA LEU A 265 21.71 5.14 -4.36
C LEU A 265 21.10 5.62 -5.68
N ILE A 266 21.19 6.92 -6.00
CA ILE A 266 20.75 7.49 -7.27
C ILE A 266 21.52 6.84 -8.43
N GLU A 267 22.85 6.75 -8.33
CA GLU A 267 23.68 6.06 -9.33
C GLU A 267 23.25 4.60 -9.54
N THR A 268 22.96 3.89 -8.46
CA THR A 268 22.46 2.51 -8.52
C THR A 268 21.11 2.43 -9.23
N ALA A 269 20.20 3.34 -8.91
CA ALA A 269 18.88 3.42 -9.52
C ALA A 269 18.96 3.65 -11.03
N GLU A 270 19.86 4.54 -11.46
CA GLU A 270 20.12 4.82 -12.89
C GLU A 270 20.71 3.61 -13.61
N GLN A 271 21.68 2.93 -13.00
CA GLN A 271 22.29 1.72 -13.55
C GLN A 271 21.25 0.59 -13.73
N LEU A 272 20.41 0.37 -12.73
CA LEU A 272 19.34 -0.61 -12.79
C LEU A 272 18.30 -0.28 -13.86
N LYS A 273 17.96 0.99 -14.00
CA LYS A 273 17.04 1.46 -15.04
C LYS A 273 17.63 1.25 -16.43
N ALA A 274 18.89 1.63 -16.64
CA ALA A 274 19.59 1.43 -17.91
C ALA A 274 19.71 -0.06 -18.27
N ALA A 275 20.01 -0.93 -17.29
CA ALA A 275 20.06 -2.38 -17.49
C ALA A 275 18.69 -2.96 -17.87
N ALA A 276 17.62 -2.49 -17.24
CA ALA A 276 16.25 -2.91 -17.56
C ALA A 276 15.80 -2.44 -18.96
N GLU A 277 16.22 -1.25 -19.39
CA GLU A 277 15.94 -0.72 -20.72
C GLU A 277 16.72 -1.48 -21.80
N GLN A 278 17.98 -1.83 -21.53
CA GLN A 278 18.79 -2.69 -22.42
C GLN A 278 18.19 -4.10 -22.56
N GLN A 279 17.66 -4.66 -21.46
CA GLN A 279 16.97 -5.94 -21.52
C GLN A 279 15.66 -5.85 -22.31
N LYS A 280 14.92 -4.75 -22.22
CA LYS A 280 13.72 -4.51 -23.02
C LYS A 280 14.08 -4.29 -24.50
N GLY A 281 15.14 -3.55 -24.80
CA GLY A 281 15.68 -3.39 -26.17
C GLY A 281 16.12 -4.72 -26.78
N ASN A 282 16.77 -5.56 -25.99
CA ASN A 282 17.13 -6.92 -26.41
C ASN A 282 15.92 -7.87 -26.48
N ALA A 283 14.84 -7.59 -25.74
CA ALA A 283 13.59 -8.37 -25.82
C ALA A 283 12.76 -8.00 -27.05
N THR A 284 12.86 -6.78 -27.58
CA THR A 284 12.25 -6.39 -28.86
C THR A 284 13.00 -7.00 -30.05
N ASP A 285 14.32 -7.22 -29.94
CA ASP A 285 15.07 -8.02 -30.91
C ASP A 285 14.96 -9.54 -30.67
N LYS A 286 14.50 -9.97 -29.47
CA LYS A 286 14.17 -11.37 -29.17
C LYS A 286 12.74 -11.77 -29.51
N GLN A 287 12.01 -10.97 -30.30
CA GLN A 287 10.76 -11.44 -30.92
C GLN A 287 10.98 -12.50 -32.00
N VAL A 288 12.19 -13.05 -32.12
CA VAL A 288 12.45 -14.32 -32.84
C VAL A 288 13.50 -15.14 -32.08
N ALA A 289 13.36 -15.34 -30.78
CA ALA A 289 13.86 -16.60 -30.23
C ALA A 289 12.87 -17.66 -30.70
N PRO A 290 13.35 -18.69 -31.38
CA PRO A 290 12.45 -19.68 -31.95
C PRO A 290 11.59 -20.23 -30.83
N LEU A 291 10.28 -20.36 -31.08
CA LEU A 291 9.31 -21.14 -30.32
C LEU A 291 9.75 -22.61 -30.34
N SER A 292 10.99 -22.88 -29.96
CA SER A 292 11.64 -24.20 -30.07
C SER A 292 10.90 -25.26 -29.25
N TRP A 293 10.22 -24.80 -28.18
CA TRP A 293 9.35 -25.64 -27.38
C TRP A 293 8.00 -25.95 -28.05
N ARG A 294 7.59 -25.16 -29.05
CA ARG A 294 6.39 -25.40 -29.86
C ARG A 294 6.68 -26.19 -31.14
N ASN A 295 7.87 -26.04 -31.69
CA ASN A 295 8.24 -26.66 -32.97
C ASN A 295 8.46 -28.16 -32.81
N GLY A 296 7.58 -28.96 -33.41
CA GLY A 296 7.67 -30.42 -33.39
C GLY A 296 7.18 -31.09 -32.10
N THR A 297 6.55 -30.33 -31.17
CA THR A 297 5.95 -30.86 -29.96
C THR A 297 4.46 -31.08 -30.14
N SER A 298 3.89 -32.07 -29.43
CA SER A 298 2.47 -32.34 -29.44
C SER A 298 1.70 -31.21 -28.70
N VAL A 299 0.42 -31.09 -28.98
CA VAL A 299 -0.44 -30.09 -28.31
C VAL A 299 -0.50 -30.32 -26.80
N GLU A 300 -0.43 -31.57 -26.36
CA GLU A 300 -0.41 -31.95 -24.95
C GLU A 300 0.86 -31.45 -24.25
N GLU A 301 2.02 -31.59 -24.88
CA GLU A 301 3.30 -31.10 -24.37
C GLU A 301 3.34 -29.56 -24.33
N ARG A 302 2.74 -28.90 -25.33
CA ARG A 302 2.63 -27.44 -25.36
C ARG A 302 1.73 -26.92 -24.24
N LEU A 303 0.56 -27.52 -24.02
CA LEU A 303 -0.33 -27.17 -22.92
C LEU A 303 0.31 -27.41 -21.56
N LYS A 304 0.98 -28.54 -21.39
CA LYS A 304 1.74 -28.84 -20.16
C LYS A 304 2.83 -27.80 -19.92
N HIS A 305 3.61 -27.45 -20.95
CA HIS A 305 4.68 -26.47 -20.84
C HIS A 305 4.13 -25.07 -20.52
N ALA A 306 3.05 -24.65 -21.20
CA ALA A 306 2.39 -23.38 -20.98
C ALA A 306 1.91 -23.22 -19.53
N LEU A 307 1.28 -24.25 -18.95
CA LEU A 307 0.89 -24.27 -17.54
C LEU A 307 2.08 -24.23 -16.59
N THR A 308 3.08 -25.06 -16.83
CA THR A 308 4.28 -25.17 -15.97
C THR A 308 5.07 -23.84 -15.92
N LYS A 309 5.06 -23.07 -17.01
CA LYS A 309 5.80 -21.82 -17.14
C LYS A 309 4.95 -20.56 -17.02
N GLY A 310 3.63 -20.69 -16.85
CA GLY A 310 2.68 -19.56 -16.77
C GLY A 310 2.58 -18.77 -18.08
N ILE A 311 2.72 -19.42 -19.24
CA ILE A 311 2.65 -18.78 -20.56
C ILE A 311 1.22 -18.84 -21.10
N GLY A 312 0.52 -17.71 -21.13
CA GLY A 312 -0.86 -17.62 -21.63
C GLY A 312 -1.02 -17.30 -23.12
N ASP A 313 0.04 -16.79 -23.76
CA ASP A 313 -0.03 -16.16 -25.10
C ASP A 313 -0.56 -17.06 -26.23
N TYR A 314 -0.39 -18.39 -26.10
CA TYR A 314 -0.76 -19.37 -27.12
C TYR A 314 -1.84 -20.35 -26.63
N LEU A 315 -2.40 -20.10 -25.46
CA LEU A 315 -3.30 -21.06 -24.80
C LEU A 315 -4.60 -21.27 -25.62
N GLU A 316 -5.15 -20.22 -26.20
CA GLU A 316 -6.37 -20.30 -27.02
C GLU A 316 -6.16 -21.15 -28.29
N GLU A 317 -5.01 -20.97 -28.98
CA GLU A 317 -4.65 -21.77 -30.16
C GLU A 317 -4.48 -23.24 -29.82
N ASP A 318 -3.71 -23.52 -28.76
CA ASP A 318 -3.42 -24.87 -28.33
C ASP A 318 -4.66 -25.60 -27.80
N LEU A 319 -5.55 -24.90 -27.10
CA LEU A 319 -6.83 -25.47 -26.68
C LEU A 319 -7.77 -25.73 -27.89
N ALA A 320 -7.80 -24.84 -28.87
CA ALA A 320 -8.57 -25.06 -30.10
C ALA A 320 -8.06 -26.25 -30.92
N GLU A 321 -6.75 -26.48 -30.91
CA GLU A 321 -6.15 -27.68 -31.52
C GLU A 321 -6.46 -28.94 -30.72
N ALA A 322 -6.34 -28.89 -29.39
CA ALA A 322 -6.65 -30.00 -28.50
C ALA A 322 -8.12 -30.43 -28.60
N LEU A 323 -9.06 -29.52 -28.77
CA LEU A 323 -10.49 -29.82 -28.95
C LEU A 323 -10.79 -30.62 -30.24
N LYS A 324 -9.87 -30.65 -31.19
CA LYS A 324 -9.99 -31.50 -32.38
C LYS A 324 -9.55 -32.94 -32.10
N LEU A 325 -8.72 -33.14 -31.09
CA LEU A 325 -8.18 -34.46 -30.71
C LEU A 325 -8.96 -35.09 -29.56
N TYR A 326 -9.53 -34.26 -28.68
CA TYR A 326 -10.30 -34.69 -27.52
C TYR A 326 -11.78 -34.37 -27.72
N PRO A 327 -12.67 -35.39 -27.70
CA PRO A 327 -14.11 -35.21 -27.95
C PRO A 327 -14.83 -34.30 -26.94
N LYS A 328 -14.28 -34.24 -25.72
CA LYS A 328 -14.85 -33.44 -24.62
C LYS A 328 -13.78 -32.54 -24.01
N ALA A 329 -14.16 -31.32 -23.69
CA ALA A 329 -13.26 -30.37 -23.02
C ALA A 329 -12.74 -30.90 -21.67
N VAL A 330 -13.53 -31.70 -20.97
CA VAL A 330 -13.15 -32.34 -19.70
C VAL A 330 -11.95 -33.27 -19.86
N ASP A 331 -11.83 -33.95 -21.00
CA ASP A 331 -10.71 -34.87 -21.27
C ASP A 331 -9.39 -34.11 -21.45
N ILE A 332 -9.42 -32.84 -21.89
CA ILE A 332 -8.24 -31.95 -21.95
C ILE A 332 -7.81 -31.53 -20.53
N ILE A 333 -8.78 -31.28 -19.66
CA ILE A 333 -8.54 -30.91 -18.26
C ILE A 333 -7.93 -32.10 -17.51
N GLU A 334 -8.53 -33.28 -17.59
CA GLU A 334 -8.11 -34.49 -16.88
C GLU A 334 -6.82 -35.11 -17.46
N GLY A 335 -6.49 -34.82 -18.71
CA GLY A 335 -5.29 -35.25 -19.40
C GLY A 335 -4.13 -34.26 -19.33
N PRO A 336 -3.88 -33.51 -20.42
CA PRO A 336 -2.67 -32.68 -20.53
C PRO A 336 -2.60 -31.54 -19.51
N LEU A 337 -3.73 -30.94 -19.11
CA LEU A 337 -3.72 -29.85 -18.16
C LEU A 337 -3.45 -30.35 -16.72
N MET A 338 -4.07 -31.47 -16.32
CA MET A 338 -3.81 -32.08 -15.02
C MET A 338 -2.36 -32.58 -14.90
N ALA A 339 -1.81 -33.12 -15.99
CA ALA A 339 -0.40 -33.52 -16.04
C ALA A 339 0.57 -32.32 -15.84
N GLY A 340 0.20 -31.14 -16.34
CA GLY A 340 0.91 -29.89 -16.08
C GLY A 340 0.78 -29.43 -14.62
N MET A 341 -0.43 -29.45 -14.07
CA MET A 341 -0.70 -29.06 -12.68
C MET A 341 0.01 -29.96 -11.66
N ASN A 342 0.05 -31.27 -11.89
CA ASN A 342 0.77 -32.21 -11.02
C ASN A 342 2.29 -31.98 -11.01
N TYR A 343 2.82 -31.25 -11.98
CA TYR A 343 4.24 -30.89 -12.03
C TYR A 343 4.53 -29.57 -11.30
N VAL A 344 3.55 -28.70 -11.15
CA VAL A 344 3.66 -27.38 -10.47
C VAL A 344 3.35 -27.47 -8.98
N GLY A 345 2.51 -28.43 -8.57
CA GLY A 345 2.20 -28.73 -7.17
C GLY A 345 3.23 -29.65 -6.58
#